data_6c197c35e5443f011182c9c8a88efc04
#
_entry.id   6c197c35e5443f011182c9c8a88efc04
#
_cell.length_a   1.000
_cell.length_b   1.000
_cell.length_c   1.000
_cell.angle_alpha   90.00
_cell.angle_beta   90.00
_cell.angle_gamma   90.00
#
_symmetry.space_group_name_H-M   'P 1'
#
loop_
_entity.id
_entity.type
_entity.pdbx_description
1 polymer ?
#
loop_
_entity_poly.entity_id
_entity_poly.type
_entity_poly.pdbx_seq_one_letter_code
_entity_poly.pdbx_strand_id
1 'polypeptide(L)' 'MAIVVNLDVLLAKRKMTSLELANRIGMTQANLSILKTGKAKAVRISTMEAICRELECQPGEIFSYVEDE' A
#
# COMPACT_ATOMS: atom_id res chain seq x y z
N MET A 1 16.28 -8.00 7.95
CA MET A 1 15.85 -7.61 6.60
C MET A 1 14.35 -7.76 6.44
N ALA A 2 13.77 -6.74 5.86
CA ALA A 2 12.32 -6.69 5.76
C ALA A 2 11.89 -5.76 4.64
N ILE A 3 10.71 -6.04 4.11
CA ILE A 3 10.01 -5.10 3.26
C ILE A 3 9.15 -4.23 4.16
N VAL A 4 9.31 -2.92 4.02
CA VAL A 4 8.51 -1.93 4.75
C VAL A 4 7.46 -1.38 3.81
N VAL A 5 6.23 -1.28 4.29
CA VAL A 5 5.13 -0.73 3.49
C VAL A 5 4.89 0.71 3.93
N ASN A 6 5.05 1.65 2.99
CA ASN A 6 4.94 3.08 3.26
C ASN A 6 3.59 3.65 2.83
N LEU A 7 2.56 2.83 2.86
CA LEU A 7 1.24 3.23 2.36
C LEU A 7 0.65 4.38 3.17
N ASP A 8 0.85 4.39 4.49
CA ASP A 8 0.34 5.47 5.34
C ASP A 8 0.91 6.83 4.94
N VAL A 9 2.20 6.87 4.59
CA VAL A 9 2.85 8.11 4.17
C VAL A 9 2.22 8.62 2.87
N LEU A 10 1.98 7.73 1.93
CA LEU A 10 1.38 8.10 0.65
C LEU A 10 -0.07 8.54 0.82
N LEU A 11 -0.83 7.86 1.68
CA LEU A 11 -2.20 8.26 1.98
C LEU A 11 -2.23 9.66 2.56
N ALA A 12 -1.33 9.94 3.50
CA ALA A 12 -1.24 11.27 4.12
C ALA A 12 -0.92 12.34 3.08
N LYS A 13 0.01 12.06 2.17
CA LYS A 13 0.38 13.00 1.11
C LYS A 13 -0.79 13.34 0.20
N ARG A 14 -1.67 12.37 -0.04
CA ARG A 14 -2.83 12.55 -0.91
C ARG A 14 -4.09 12.93 -0.14
N LYS A 15 -3.99 13.09 1.17
CA LYS A 15 -5.11 13.42 2.06
C LYS A 15 -6.27 12.44 1.88
N MET A 16 -5.90 11.16 1.76
CA MET A 16 -6.86 10.07 1.52
C MET A 16 -6.84 9.12 2.70
N THR A 17 -8.01 8.60 3.09
CA THR A 17 -8.09 7.59 4.14
C THR A 17 -7.93 6.20 3.57
N SER A 18 -7.56 5.22 4.43
CA SER A 18 -7.48 3.82 4.03
C SER A 18 -8.82 3.32 3.50
N LEU A 19 -9.91 3.72 4.13
CA LEU A 19 -11.25 3.32 3.70
C LEU A 19 -11.54 3.83 2.30
N GLU A 20 -11.20 5.08 2.04
CA GLU A 20 -11.41 5.68 0.72
C GLU A 20 -10.61 4.94 -0.35
N LEU A 21 -9.34 4.64 -0.08
CA LEU A 21 -8.51 3.90 -1.02
C LEU A 21 -9.08 2.51 -1.26
N ALA A 22 -9.46 1.80 -0.20
CA ALA A 22 -10.03 0.46 -0.34
C ALA A 22 -11.27 0.48 -1.24
N ASN A 23 -12.15 1.46 -1.04
CA ASN A 23 -13.34 1.60 -1.88
C ASN A 23 -12.99 1.87 -3.34
N ARG A 24 -11.99 2.70 -3.59
CA ARG A 24 -11.60 3.06 -4.96
C ARG A 24 -11.00 1.90 -5.74
N ILE A 25 -10.27 1.03 -5.05
CA ILE A 25 -9.59 -0.09 -5.74
C ILE A 25 -10.36 -1.41 -5.60
N GLY A 26 -11.53 -1.39 -4.95
CA GLY A 26 -12.35 -2.58 -4.84
C GLY A 26 -11.84 -3.61 -3.85
N MET A 27 -11.08 -3.19 -2.84
CA MET A 27 -10.64 -4.06 -1.75
C MET A 27 -11.48 -3.82 -0.51
N THR A 28 -11.51 -4.83 0.37
CA THR A 28 -12.07 -4.61 1.70
C THR A 28 -11.04 -3.83 2.53
N GLN A 29 -11.55 -3.07 3.51
CA GLN A 29 -10.66 -2.34 4.41
C GLN A 29 -9.77 -3.31 5.20
N ALA A 30 -10.30 -4.47 5.56
CA ALA A 30 -9.53 -5.49 6.27
C ALA A 30 -8.33 -5.98 5.45
N ASN A 31 -8.54 -6.25 4.17
CA ASN A 31 -7.46 -6.68 3.29
C ASN A 31 -6.41 -5.59 3.08
N LEU A 32 -6.87 -4.35 2.92
CA LEU A 32 -5.93 -3.23 2.78
C LEU A 32 -5.12 -3.03 4.05
N SER A 33 -5.75 -3.22 5.21
CA SER A 33 -5.08 -3.12 6.50
C SER A 33 -3.97 -4.18 6.65
N ILE A 34 -4.22 -5.40 6.19
CA ILE A 34 -3.23 -6.46 6.20
C ILE A 34 -2.01 -6.06 5.35
N LEU A 35 -2.27 -5.50 4.18
CA LEU A 35 -1.19 -5.00 3.32
C LEU A 35 -0.45 -3.84 3.98
N LYS A 36 -1.19 -2.89 4.51
CA LYS A 36 -0.62 -1.67 5.11
C LYS A 36 0.30 -1.98 6.30
N THR A 37 -0.03 -2.99 7.09
CA THR A 37 0.77 -3.37 8.24
C THR A 37 1.95 -4.28 7.89
N GLY A 38 2.10 -4.63 6.62
CA GLY A 38 3.21 -5.47 6.18
C GLY A 38 3.02 -6.95 6.46
N LYS A 39 1.81 -7.37 6.81
CA LYS A 39 1.51 -8.78 7.11
C LYS A 39 1.07 -9.58 5.91
N ALA A 40 0.88 -8.94 4.76
CA ALA A 40 0.51 -9.64 3.54
C ALA A 40 1.68 -10.48 3.04
N LYS A 41 1.40 -11.71 2.65
CA LYS A 41 2.42 -12.62 2.11
C LYS A 41 2.62 -12.42 0.62
N ALA A 42 1.64 -11.84 -0.05
CA ALA A 42 1.70 -11.62 -1.48
C ALA A 42 0.80 -10.45 -1.84
N VAL A 43 1.15 -9.78 -2.92
CA VAL A 43 0.35 -8.68 -3.48
C VAL A 43 0.21 -8.93 -4.96
N ARG A 44 -1.01 -8.86 -5.46
CA ARG A 44 -1.25 -9.01 -6.90
C ARG A 44 -0.73 -7.80 -7.65
N ILE A 45 -0.20 -8.02 -8.83
CA ILE A 45 0.27 -6.92 -9.67
C ILE A 45 -0.88 -5.95 -9.98
N SER A 46 -2.07 -6.48 -10.23
CA SER A 46 -3.24 -5.63 -10.50
C SER A 46 -3.60 -4.74 -9.32
N THR A 47 -3.45 -5.25 -8.09
CA THR A 47 -3.68 -4.45 -6.88
C THR A 47 -2.65 -3.34 -6.78
N MET A 48 -1.39 -3.66 -7.02
CA MET A 48 -0.30 -2.68 -6.99
C MET A 48 -0.52 -1.58 -8.03
N GLU A 49 -0.93 -1.97 -9.24
CA GLU A 49 -1.25 -1.00 -10.28
C GLU A 49 -2.38 -0.06 -9.85
N ALA A 50 -3.43 -0.62 -9.25
CA ALA A 50 -4.57 0.19 -8.80
C ALA A 50 -4.14 1.19 -7.73
N ILE A 51 -3.33 0.76 -6.77
CA ILE A 51 -2.83 1.66 -5.72
C ILE A 51 -1.98 2.76 -6.34
N CYS A 52 -1.06 2.42 -7.24
CA CYS A 52 -0.21 3.40 -7.92
C CYS A 52 -1.05 4.42 -8.68
N ARG A 53 -2.08 3.97 -9.36
CA ARG A 53 -2.96 4.86 -10.12
C ARG A 53 -3.70 5.82 -9.19
N GLU A 54 -4.28 5.32 -8.11
CA GLU A 54 -5.07 6.16 -7.20
C GLU A 54 -4.22 7.13 -6.40
N LEU A 55 -3.02 6.71 -6.00
CA LEU A 55 -2.13 7.54 -5.20
C LEU A 55 -1.10 8.29 -6.05
N GLU A 56 -1.12 8.10 -7.36
CA GLU A 56 -0.19 8.74 -8.30
C GLU A 56 1.26 8.55 -7.85
N CYS A 57 1.64 7.29 -7.66
CA CYS A 57 2.96 6.93 -7.17
C CYS A 57 3.53 5.72 -7.90
N GLN A 58 4.77 5.40 -7.60
CA GLN A 58 5.45 4.23 -8.15
C GLN A 58 5.52 3.11 -7.10
N PRO A 59 5.63 1.84 -7.52
CA PRO A 59 5.74 0.75 -6.54
C PRO A 59 6.88 0.93 -5.54
N GLY A 60 7.99 1.51 -5.96
CA GLY A 60 9.12 1.76 -5.07
C GLY A 60 8.83 2.79 -3.99
N GLU A 61 7.77 3.58 -4.14
CA GLU A 61 7.33 4.49 -3.10
C GLU A 61 6.45 3.79 -2.08
N ILE A 62 5.78 2.69 -2.49
CA ILE A 62 4.91 1.92 -1.61
C ILE A 62 5.74 0.96 -0.76
N PHE A 63 6.72 0.29 -1.37
CA PHE A 63 7.52 -0.73 -0.70
C PHE A 63 8.98 -0.33 -0.65
N SER A 64 9.60 -0.52 0.50
CA SER A 64 11.03 -0.31 0.68
C SER A 64 11.65 -1.56 1.30
N TYR A 65 12.88 -1.85 0.90
CA TYR A 65 13.63 -2.94 1.51
C TYR A 65 14.56 -2.34 2.56
N VAL A 66 14.52 -2.86 3.75
CA VAL A 66 15.38 -2.42 4.85
C VAL A 66 16.19 -3.62 5.32
N GLU A 67 17.50 -3.45 5.36
CA GLU A 67 18.40 -4.50 5.81
C GLU A 67 18.60 -4.43 7.30
N ASP A 68 18.52 -5.58 7.97
CA ASP A 68 18.80 -5.64 9.41
C ASP A 68 20.31 -5.54 9.64
N GLU A 69 20.67 -4.91 10.73
CA GLU A 69 22.06 -4.80 11.15
C GLU A 69 22.54 -6.06 11.86
#